data_546206c128903a1255ba34da0fb50df4
#
_entry.id   546206c128903a1255ba34da0fb50df4
#
_cell.length_a   1.000
_cell.length_b   1.000
_cell.length_c   1.000
_cell.angle_alpha   90.00
_cell.angle_beta   90.00
_cell.angle_gamma   90.00
#
_symmetry.space_group_name_H-M   'P 1'
#
loop_
_entity.id
_entity.type
_entity.pdbx_description
1 polymer ?
#
loop_
_entity_poly.entity_id
_entity_poly.type
_entity_poly.pdbx_seq_one_letter_code
_entity_poly.pdbx_strand_id
1 'polypeptide(L)'
;MAWGGLWFACVPSLAARPHPIIPETEAGRHGLTRAWFTQIDMDRARTRVAEMVLDRGTLFVQTDRAALHAVDAETGQTLWSAEVGRRGHPSLAPAANSDLVAVVNGSYLYLLDRHNGKLLWSTQLEGVPGSAAVLSQRRVYVPMHAGKVFSYVLERRRNPVEASGATAEDDVAAAEPEAGPAEAIRLSHESIVPLACQSTGQTLVQPIVIWESPDREHIVWPTDRGHLNLGRYERLNDRFMVRYRLETQGPIVSRPVHRPSPSGEEGAGTVFAASLDGYVYAIRAGRGETLWRFALAEPVYEPLIVAGDRVYVVTQPGGLYCLDAADGTDRWWTYGVAQFVSASKERVYVADRRGHILVLAAATGARLDTISAADLPIKLRNAQNDRIYLATGSGLVQCLRETELSEPFEHTVAPVPPAEASPTEEPSEEEPVPQPGKKQPPTAGSFETSTQDAASEAQPPASLQGDNPFQ
;
A
#
# COMPACT_ATOMS: atom_id res chain seq x y z
N MET A 1 34.42 -53.40 -58.15
CA MET A 1 34.80 -52.14 -57.52
C MET A 1 33.53 -51.52 -56.88
N ALA A 2 33.33 -51.72 -55.57
CA ALA A 2 32.16 -51.27 -54.84
C ALA A 2 32.57 -50.04 -54.01
N TRP A 3 31.92 -48.90 -54.26
CA TRP A 3 32.09 -47.67 -53.49
C TRP A 3 31.06 -47.64 -52.37
N GLY A 4 31.51 -47.78 -51.11
CA GLY A 4 30.73 -47.60 -49.93
C GLY A 4 30.69 -46.11 -49.56
N GLY A 5 29.51 -45.45 -49.66
CA GLY A 5 29.27 -44.12 -49.19
C GLY A 5 28.98 -44.12 -47.67
N LEU A 6 29.84 -43.54 -46.86
CA LEU A 6 29.54 -43.23 -45.44
C LEU A 6 28.57 -42.04 -45.37
N TRP A 7 27.35 -42.31 -44.91
CA TRP A 7 26.41 -41.30 -44.54
C TRP A 7 26.70 -40.84 -43.08
N PHE A 8 27.26 -39.63 -42.92
CA PHE A 8 27.31 -38.97 -41.62
C PHE A 8 25.91 -38.44 -41.30
N ALA A 9 25.24 -39.09 -40.37
CA ALA A 9 24.01 -38.57 -39.77
C ALA A 9 24.39 -37.41 -38.86
N CYS A 10 24.09 -36.19 -39.32
CA CYS A 10 24.16 -34.99 -38.51
C CYS A 10 23.01 -35.07 -37.47
N VAL A 11 23.31 -35.48 -36.24
CA VAL A 11 22.36 -35.42 -35.13
C VAL A 11 22.20 -33.93 -34.79
N PRO A 12 20.99 -33.35 -34.92
CA PRO A 12 20.78 -31.98 -34.48
C PRO A 12 21.01 -31.94 -32.95
N SER A 13 22.03 -31.23 -32.52
CA SER A 13 22.22 -30.87 -31.13
C SER A 13 20.95 -30.17 -30.68
N LEU A 14 20.15 -30.79 -29.81
CA LEU A 14 19.11 -30.10 -29.06
C LEU A 14 19.84 -29.06 -28.22
N ALA A 15 19.91 -27.84 -28.73
CA ALA A 15 20.30 -26.70 -27.91
C ALA A 15 19.37 -26.69 -26.69
N ALA A 16 19.94 -26.94 -25.52
CA ALA A 16 19.23 -26.86 -24.27
C ALA A 16 18.55 -25.47 -24.25
N ARG A 17 17.22 -25.45 -24.14
CA ARG A 17 16.49 -24.19 -24.02
C ARG A 17 17.08 -23.48 -22.82
N PRO A 18 17.51 -22.22 -22.96
CA PRO A 18 18.06 -21.47 -21.84
C PRO A 18 17.04 -21.52 -20.70
N HIS A 19 17.48 -21.93 -19.52
CA HIS A 19 16.63 -21.85 -18.34
C HIS A 19 16.28 -20.38 -18.10
N PRO A 20 15.02 -20.06 -17.87
CA PRO A 20 14.59 -18.66 -17.70
C PRO A 20 15.10 -18.00 -16.41
N ILE A 21 15.92 -18.70 -15.63
CA ILE A 21 16.57 -18.17 -14.40
C ILE A 21 17.79 -17.35 -14.81
N ILE A 22 17.93 -16.14 -14.25
CA ILE A 22 19.17 -15.38 -14.34
C ILE A 22 20.25 -16.11 -13.55
N PRO A 23 21.32 -16.61 -14.21
CA PRO A 23 22.38 -17.34 -13.52
C PRO A 23 23.07 -16.45 -12.48
N GLU A 24 23.57 -17.05 -11.41
CA GLU A 24 24.27 -16.32 -10.36
C GLU A 24 25.53 -15.59 -10.87
N THR A 25 26.23 -16.21 -11.81
CA THR A 25 27.41 -15.59 -12.48
C THR A 25 27.02 -14.38 -13.32
N GLU A 26 25.84 -14.34 -13.93
CA GLU A 26 25.33 -13.21 -14.66
C GLU A 26 24.87 -12.13 -13.69
N ALA A 27 24.09 -12.48 -12.67
CA ALA A 27 23.68 -11.55 -11.62
C ALA A 27 24.89 -10.88 -10.96
N GLY A 28 25.95 -11.64 -10.65
CA GLY A 28 27.17 -11.12 -10.02
C GLY A 28 27.91 -10.09 -10.87
N ARG A 29 27.87 -10.19 -12.22
CA ARG A 29 28.45 -9.17 -13.11
C ARG A 29 27.80 -7.80 -12.98
N HIS A 30 26.53 -7.79 -12.57
CA HIS A 30 25.73 -6.58 -12.38
C HIS A 30 25.65 -6.14 -10.91
N GLY A 31 26.47 -6.74 -10.02
CA GLY A 31 26.48 -6.47 -8.59
C GLY A 31 25.24 -6.99 -7.85
N LEU A 32 24.57 -8.00 -8.42
CA LEU A 32 23.42 -8.66 -7.84
C LEU A 32 23.75 -10.08 -7.41
N THR A 33 23.04 -10.55 -6.40
CA THR A 33 23.03 -11.95 -5.95
C THR A 33 21.63 -12.50 -6.10
N ARG A 34 21.50 -13.72 -6.62
CA ARG A 34 20.22 -14.42 -6.60
C ARG A 34 19.99 -14.96 -5.19
N ALA A 35 19.09 -14.30 -4.43
CA ALA A 35 18.75 -14.71 -3.07
C ALA A 35 18.12 -16.11 -3.06
N TRP A 36 17.13 -16.31 -3.91
CA TRP A 36 16.45 -17.59 -4.07
C TRP A 36 15.72 -17.71 -5.42
N PHE A 37 15.29 -18.93 -5.74
CA PHE A 37 14.29 -19.20 -6.75
C PHE A 37 13.40 -20.36 -6.30
N THR A 38 12.14 -20.33 -6.72
CA THR A 38 11.17 -21.37 -6.39
C THR A 38 10.25 -21.63 -7.58
N GLN A 39 9.70 -22.83 -7.63
CA GLN A 39 8.70 -23.21 -8.60
C GLN A 39 7.35 -23.35 -7.91
N ILE A 40 6.41 -22.49 -8.27
CA ILE A 40 5.04 -22.56 -7.78
C ILE A 40 4.39 -23.86 -8.27
N ASP A 41 3.73 -24.55 -7.35
CA ASP A 41 3.00 -25.79 -7.66
C ASP A 41 1.71 -25.47 -8.42
N MET A 42 1.72 -25.67 -9.72
CA MET A 42 0.62 -25.38 -10.63
C MET A 42 0.66 -26.26 -11.89
N ASP A 43 -0.49 -26.47 -12.51
CA ASP A 43 -0.57 -27.13 -13.84
C ASP A 43 0.02 -26.22 -14.91
N ARG A 44 1.31 -26.39 -15.22
CA ARG A 44 2.06 -25.57 -16.19
C ARG A 44 1.50 -25.60 -17.61
N ALA A 45 0.69 -26.61 -17.95
CA ALA A 45 0.09 -26.72 -19.28
C ALA A 45 -1.12 -25.80 -19.43
N ARG A 46 -1.88 -25.62 -18.34
CA ARG A 46 -3.20 -24.97 -18.37
C ARG A 46 -3.30 -23.68 -17.56
N THR A 47 -2.33 -23.42 -16.68
CA THR A 47 -2.36 -22.32 -15.73
C THR A 47 -1.18 -21.38 -15.98
N ARG A 48 -1.39 -20.10 -15.78
CA ARG A 48 -0.35 -19.07 -15.86
C ARG A 48 -0.38 -18.21 -14.60
N VAL A 49 0.80 -17.74 -14.19
CA VAL A 49 0.89 -16.68 -13.20
C VAL A 49 0.29 -15.42 -13.83
N ALA A 50 -0.69 -14.84 -13.16
CA ALA A 50 -1.37 -13.64 -13.60
C ALA A 50 -0.78 -12.39 -12.95
N GLU A 51 -0.50 -12.45 -11.65
CA GLU A 51 -0.03 -11.30 -10.88
C GLU A 51 0.79 -11.72 -9.66
N MET A 52 1.66 -10.81 -9.23
CA MET A 52 2.40 -10.92 -7.97
C MET A 52 2.16 -9.66 -7.14
N VAL A 53 1.95 -9.84 -5.84
CA VAL A 53 1.78 -8.74 -4.87
C VAL A 53 2.65 -9.02 -3.66
N LEU A 54 3.49 -8.06 -3.29
CA LEU A 54 4.27 -8.10 -2.06
C LEU A 54 3.52 -7.36 -0.96
N ASP A 55 3.38 -7.98 0.19
CA ASP A 55 2.90 -7.33 1.40
C ASP A 55 3.62 -7.85 2.64
N ARG A 56 4.32 -6.96 3.36
CA ARG A 56 4.97 -7.27 4.65
C ARG A 56 5.73 -8.60 4.66
N GLY A 57 6.69 -8.77 3.75
CA GLY A 57 7.53 -9.97 3.69
C GLY A 57 6.86 -11.22 3.12
N THR A 58 5.61 -11.14 2.65
CA THR A 58 4.92 -12.23 1.95
C THR A 58 4.69 -11.86 0.49
N LEU A 59 5.15 -12.69 -0.41
CA LEU A 59 4.90 -12.58 -1.84
C LEU A 59 3.69 -13.44 -2.22
N PHE A 60 2.60 -12.81 -2.58
CA PHE A 60 1.40 -13.46 -3.07
C PHE A 60 1.51 -13.63 -4.58
N VAL A 61 1.47 -14.88 -5.05
CA VAL A 61 1.51 -15.23 -6.48
C VAL A 61 0.14 -15.76 -6.87
N GLN A 62 -0.56 -15.01 -7.70
CA GLN A 62 -1.90 -15.35 -8.16
C GLN A 62 -1.86 -15.93 -9.57
N THR A 63 -2.68 -16.95 -9.80
CA THR A 63 -2.81 -17.58 -11.10
C THR A 63 -4.13 -17.16 -11.80
N ASP A 64 -4.15 -17.32 -13.13
CA ASP A 64 -5.33 -17.08 -13.97
C ASP A 64 -6.46 -18.09 -13.74
N ARG A 65 -6.23 -19.13 -12.92
CA ARG A 65 -7.20 -20.16 -12.57
C ARG A 65 -7.56 -20.20 -11.09
N ALA A 66 -7.65 -19.02 -10.49
CA ALA A 66 -8.13 -18.84 -9.14
C ALA A 66 -7.30 -19.56 -8.06
N ALA A 67 -6.03 -19.84 -8.29
CA ALA A 67 -5.11 -20.28 -7.24
C ALA A 67 -4.28 -19.11 -6.74
N LEU A 68 -4.08 -19.05 -5.43
CA LEU A 68 -3.26 -18.09 -4.73
C LEU A 68 -2.20 -18.84 -3.91
N HIS A 69 -0.95 -18.44 -4.06
CA HIS A 69 0.19 -19.00 -3.33
C HIS A 69 0.83 -17.88 -2.51
N ALA A 70 1.07 -18.14 -1.24
CA ALA A 70 1.86 -17.27 -0.37
C ALA A 70 3.27 -17.84 -0.26
N VAL A 71 4.24 -17.02 -0.57
CA VAL A 71 5.66 -17.35 -0.56
C VAL A 71 6.36 -16.38 0.37
N ASP A 72 7.25 -16.88 1.21
CA ASP A 72 8.11 -16.03 2.02
C ASP A 72 9.05 -15.24 1.08
N ALA A 73 9.02 -13.93 1.21
CA ALA A 73 9.67 -13.03 0.27
C ALA A 73 11.21 -13.06 0.35
N GLU A 74 11.79 -13.44 1.51
CA GLU A 74 13.23 -13.48 1.70
C GLU A 74 13.84 -14.87 1.43
N THR A 75 13.06 -15.95 1.65
CA THR A 75 13.56 -17.32 1.51
C THR A 75 13.04 -18.02 0.26
N GLY A 76 11.93 -17.56 -0.33
CA GLY A 76 11.27 -18.23 -1.45
C GLY A 76 10.49 -19.49 -1.05
N GLN A 77 10.36 -19.77 0.24
CA GLN A 77 9.61 -20.92 0.73
C GLN A 77 8.11 -20.69 0.56
N THR A 78 7.40 -21.66 -0.01
CA THR A 78 5.94 -21.62 -0.07
C THR A 78 5.38 -21.83 1.33
N LEU A 79 4.64 -20.83 1.83
CA LEU A 79 4.00 -20.88 3.14
C LEU A 79 2.69 -21.67 3.06
N TRP A 80 1.88 -21.36 2.07
CA TRP A 80 0.62 -22.05 1.79
C TRP A 80 0.16 -21.81 0.34
N SER A 81 -0.80 -22.61 -0.11
CA SER A 81 -1.52 -22.42 -1.35
C SER A 81 -3.00 -22.71 -1.17
N ALA A 82 -3.86 -21.94 -1.85
CA ALA A 82 -5.30 -22.07 -1.77
C ALA A 82 -5.96 -21.82 -3.13
N GLU A 83 -7.04 -22.57 -3.44
CA GLU A 83 -7.94 -22.23 -4.54
C GLU A 83 -8.97 -21.22 -4.02
N VAL A 84 -9.11 -20.07 -4.70
CA VAL A 84 -9.93 -18.94 -4.24
C VAL A 84 -10.93 -18.56 -5.33
N GLY A 85 -12.12 -19.10 -5.24
CA GLY A 85 -13.19 -18.83 -6.19
C GLY A 85 -13.30 -19.87 -7.31
N ARG A 86 -13.81 -19.43 -8.46
CA ARG A 86 -14.07 -20.31 -9.61
C ARG A 86 -13.03 -20.11 -10.70
N ARG A 87 -12.46 -21.20 -11.20
CA ARG A 87 -11.39 -21.21 -12.22
C ARG A 87 -11.75 -20.53 -13.55
N GLY A 88 -13.01 -20.35 -13.85
CA GLY A 88 -13.48 -19.68 -15.08
C GLY A 88 -13.76 -18.18 -14.92
N HIS A 89 -13.62 -17.63 -13.71
CA HIS A 89 -13.84 -16.23 -13.43
C HIS A 89 -12.52 -15.50 -13.25
N PRO A 90 -12.41 -14.23 -13.71
CA PRO A 90 -11.22 -13.43 -13.49
C PRO A 90 -11.04 -13.15 -11.99
N SER A 91 -9.82 -13.29 -11.51
CA SER A 91 -9.41 -12.86 -10.19
C SER A 91 -8.73 -11.51 -10.28
N LEU A 92 -9.10 -10.59 -9.39
CA LEU A 92 -8.40 -9.32 -9.22
C LEU A 92 -7.26 -9.49 -8.22
N ALA A 93 -6.29 -8.57 -8.23
CA ALA A 93 -5.13 -8.60 -7.36
C ALA A 93 -5.50 -8.84 -5.89
N PRO A 94 -4.79 -9.69 -5.17
CA PRO A 94 -5.03 -9.88 -3.75
C PRO A 94 -4.65 -8.62 -2.97
N ALA A 95 -5.38 -8.35 -1.89
CA ALA A 95 -5.03 -7.35 -0.89
C ALA A 95 -4.84 -8.03 0.45
N ALA A 96 -3.86 -7.58 1.23
CA ALA A 96 -3.57 -8.19 2.52
C ALA A 96 -3.44 -7.14 3.63
N ASN A 97 -3.70 -7.56 4.87
CA ASN A 97 -3.35 -6.85 6.09
C ASN A 97 -2.53 -7.78 7.01
N SER A 98 -2.41 -7.49 8.31
CA SER A 98 -1.67 -8.34 9.25
C SER A 98 -2.20 -9.78 9.34
N ASP A 99 -3.52 -9.99 9.17
CA ASP A 99 -4.19 -11.24 9.51
C ASP A 99 -4.97 -11.86 8.36
N LEU A 100 -5.35 -11.07 7.37
CA LEU A 100 -6.27 -11.47 6.32
C LEU A 100 -5.72 -11.19 4.92
N VAL A 101 -6.23 -11.98 3.97
CA VAL A 101 -6.07 -11.75 2.53
C VAL A 101 -7.45 -11.67 1.90
N ALA A 102 -7.72 -10.62 1.15
CA ALA A 102 -8.94 -10.43 0.38
C ALA A 102 -8.68 -10.67 -1.10
N VAL A 103 -9.51 -11.47 -1.72
CA VAL A 103 -9.49 -11.73 -3.17
C VAL A 103 -10.88 -11.54 -3.74
N VAL A 104 -10.97 -10.82 -4.83
CA VAL A 104 -12.19 -10.72 -5.62
C VAL A 104 -12.05 -11.65 -6.83
N ASN A 105 -12.95 -12.62 -6.97
CA ASN A 105 -13.03 -13.51 -8.13
C ASN A 105 -14.43 -13.44 -8.74
N GLY A 106 -14.52 -12.93 -9.95
CA GLY A 106 -15.82 -12.63 -10.59
C GLY A 106 -16.59 -11.60 -9.76
N SER A 107 -17.80 -11.98 -9.31
CA SER A 107 -18.65 -11.15 -8.45
C SER A 107 -18.66 -11.61 -7.00
N TYR A 108 -17.60 -12.26 -6.54
CA TYR A 108 -17.51 -12.73 -5.15
C TYR A 108 -16.26 -12.15 -4.50
N LEU A 109 -16.41 -11.75 -3.24
CA LEU A 109 -15.31 -11.39 -2.34
C LEU A 109 -15.03 -12.58 -1.43
N TYR A 110 -13.77 -12.96 -1.34
CA TYR A 110 -13.26 -14.02 -0.49
C TYR A 110 -12.28 -13.44 0.52
N LEU A 111 -12.39 -13.85 1.78
CA LEU A 111 -11.43 -13.52 2.83
C LEU A 111 -10.78 -14.80 3.35
N LEU A 112 -9.47 -14.81 3.33
CA LEU A 112 -8.66 -15.91 3.80
C LEU A 112 -7.82 -15.48 5.00
N ASP A 113 -7.48 -16.44 5.83
CA ASP A 113 -6.46 -16.29 6.85
C ASP A 113 -5.09 -16.11 6.17
N ARG A 114 -4.36 -15.05 6.54
CA ARG A 114 -3.06 -14.72 5.95
C ARG A 114 -2.00 -15.79 6.19
N HIS A 115 -2.05 -16.46 7.35
CA HIS A 115 -0.97 -17.34 7.81
C HIS A 115 -1.08 -18.76 7.25
N ASN A 116 -2.31 -19.21 6.92
CA ASN A 116 -2.54 -20.60 6.48
C ASN A 116 -3.38 -20.73 5.20
N GLY A 117 -3.86 -19.62 4.63
CA GLY A 117 -4.66 -19.62 3.41
C GLY A 117 -6.08 -20.18 3.55
N LYS A 118 -6.53 -20.46 4.78
CA LYS A 118 -7.88 -20.98 5.03
C LYS A 118 -8.94 -19.95 4.68
N LEU A 119 -9.95 -20.36 3.91
CA LEU A 119 -11.11 -19.53 3.65
C LEU A 119 -11.91 -19.30 4.95
N LEU A 120 -12.03 -18.04 5.35
CA LEU A 120 -12.75 -17.62 6.54
C LEU A 120 -14.18 -17.16 6.22
N TRP A 121 -14.33 -16.44 5.10
CA TRP A 121 -15.60 -15.86 4.71
C TRP A 121 -15.66 -15.56 3.22
N SER A 122 -16.87 -15.59 2.65
CA SER A 122 -17.11 -15.13 1.28
C SER A 122 -18.51 -14.54 1.15
N THR A 123 -18.65 -13.57 0.27
CA THR A 123 -19.95 -12.96 -0.05
C THR A 123 -20.06 -12.63 -1.52
N GLN A 124 -21.27 -12.66 -2.03
CA GLN A 124 -21.57 -12.16 -3.36
C GLN A 124 -21.66 -10.62 -3.32
N LEU A 125 -20.99 -9.97 -4.26
CA LEU A 125 -21.02 -8.52 -4.41
C LEU A 125 -22.31 -8.08 -5.12
N GLU A 126 -22.84 -6.94 -4.70
CA GLU A 126 -24.00 -6.32 -5.32
C GLU A 126 -23.60 -5.56 -6.59
N GLY A 127 -23.22 -6.29 -7.64
CA GLY A 127 -22.84 -5.73 -8.94
C GLY A 127 -21.45 -6.14 -9.41
N VAL A 128 -20.91 -5.41 -10.39
CA VAL A 128 -19.61 -5.71 -11.01
C VAL A 128 -18.53 -4.97 -10.26
N PRO A 129 -17.49 -5.65 -9.72
CA PRO A 129 -16.33 -4.98 -9.15
C PRO A 129 -15.57 -4.22 -10.24
N GLY A 130 -15.11 -3.02 -9.92
CA GLY A 130 -14.36 -2.17 -10.85
C GLY A 130 -12.86 -2.43 -10.80
N SER A 131 -12.35 -2.79 -9.63
CA SER A 131 -10.94 -3.17 -9.42
C SER A 131 -10.77 -3.99 -8.15
N ALA A 132 -9.52 -4.32 -7.81
CA ALA A 132 -9.18 -5.08 -6.61
C ALA A 132 -9.65 -4.37 -5.32
N ALA A 133 -9.99 -5.17 -4.33
CA ALA A 133 -10.30 -4.68 -2.99
C ALA A 133 -9.07 -4.08 -2.30
N VAL A 134 -9.30 -3.32 -1.24
CA VAL A 134 -8.26 -2.92 -0.29
C VAL A 134 -8.68 -3.27 1.12
N LEU A 135 -7.75 -3.72 1.93
CA LEU A 135 -7.93 -4.07 3.33
C LEU A 135 -7.38 -2.96 4.23
N SER A 136 -8.18 -2.55 5.21
CA SER A 136 -7.73 -1.95 6.45
C SER A 136 -7.61 -3.03 7.52
N GLN A 137 -7.26 -2.67 8.74
CA GLN A 137 -7.25 -3.61 9.86
C GLN A 137 -8.66 -4.06 10.26
N ARG A 138 -9.69 -3.28 9.92
CA ARG A 138 -11.06 -3.47 10.38
C ARG A 138 -12.10 -3.58 9.27
N ARG A 139 -11.74 -3.24 8.04
CA ARG A 139 -12.67 -3.21 6.92
C ARG A 139 -12.07 -3.69 5.61
N VAL A 140 -12.93 -4.19 4.74
CA VAL A 140 -12.61 -4.41 3.32
C VAL A 140 -13.36 -3.38 2.52
N TYR A 141 -12.68 -2.70 1.63
CA TYR A 141 -13.26 -1.74 0.70
C TYR A 141 -13.20 -2.31 -0.70
N VAL A 142 -14.37 -2.41 -1.35
CA VAL A 142 -14.49 -2.95 -2.70
C VAL A 142 -15.03 -1.86 -3.63
N PRO A 143 -14.24 -1.40 -4.60
CA PRO A 143 -14.71 -0.45 -5.59
C PRO A 143 -15.57 -1.18 -6.63
N MET A 144 -16.72 -0.60 -6.94
CA MET A 144 -17.65 -1.13 -7.91
C MET A 144 -17.59 -0.31 -9.20
N HIS A 145 -17.71 -0.97 -10.33
CA HIS A 145 -17.70 -0.33 -11.66
C HIS A 145 -18.67 0.87 -11.75
N ALA A 146 -19.82 0.77 -11.10
CA ALA A 146 -20.85 1.82 -11.09
C ALA A 146 -20.51 3.05 -10.22
N GLY A 147 -19.27 3.19 -9.74
CA GLY A 147 -18.82 4.35 -8.95
C GLY A 147 -19.16 4.27 -7.46
N LYS A 148 -19.62 3.13 -6.97
CA LYS A 148 -19.77 2.88 -5.52
C LYS A 148 -18.47 2.28 -4.96
N VAL A 149 -18.17 2.60 -3.71
CA VAL A 149 -17.19 1.85 -2.90
C VAL A 149 -17.96 1.24 -1.75
N PHE A 150 -18.00 -0.10 -1.69
CA PHE A 150 -18.57 -0.81 -0.57
C PHE A 150 -17.54 -1.01 0.54
N SER A 151 -17.99 -0.92 1.79
CA SER A 151 -17.20 -1.10 2.99
C SER A 151 -17.81 -2.20 3.85
N TYR A 152 -17.12 -3.32 3.99
CA TYR A 152 -17.51 -4.47 4.82
C TYR A 152 -16.74 -4.46 6.13
N VAL A 153 -17.41 -4.69 7.25
CA VAL A 153 -16.78 -4.74 8.59
C VAL A 153 -16.07 -6.07 8.78
N LEU A 154 -14.87 -6.04 9.33
CA LEU A 154 -14.12 -7.20 9.78
C LEU A 154 -14.27 -7.29 11.31
N GLU A 155 -15.29 -7.98 11.79
CA GLU A 155 -15.47 -8.21 13.23
C GLU A 155 -14.55 -9.33 13.71
N ARG A 156 -13.67 -9.02 14.65
CA ARG A 156 -12.92 -10.01 15.41
C ARG A 156 -13.75 -10.41 16.62
N ARG A 157 -14.40 -11.58 16.60
CA ARG A 157 -14.96 -12.15 17.83
C ARG A 157 -13.82 -12.83 18.58
N ARG A 158 -13.42 -12.27 19.72
CA ARG A 158 -12.73 -13.04 20.74
C ARG A 158 -13.70 -14.16 21.15
N ASN A 159 -13.28 -15.44 21.01
CA ASN A 159 -13.99 -16.50 21.67
C ASN A 159 -13.95 -16.16 23.17
N PRO A 160 -15.09 -15.99 23.86
CA PRO A 160 -15.03 -16.08 25.30
C PRO A 160 -14.56 -17.52 25.55
N VAL A 161 -13.35 -17.66 26.09
CA VAL A 161 -12.96 -18.86 26.79
C VAL A 161 -14.09 -19.06 27.78
N GLU A 162 -14.84 -20.14 27.61
CA GLU A 162 -15.86 -20.56 28.55
C GLU A 162 -15.18 -20.61 29.90
N ALA A 163 -15.42 -19.57 30.69
CA ALA A 163 -15.22 -19.62 32.12
C ALA A 163 -16.32 -20.57 32.66
N SER A 164 -16.23 -21.83 32.26
CA SER A 164 -16.97 -22.90 32.90
C SER A 164 -16.42 -23.02 34.29
N GLY A 165 -17.25 -22.65 35.29
CA GLY A 165 -16.97 -22.80 36.69
C GLY A 165 -16.50 -24.20 37.00
N ALA A 166 -15.26 -24.33 37.42
CA ALA A 166 -14.75 -25.41 38.21
C ALA A 166 -14.48 -24.85 39.60
N THR A 167 -15.36 -25.24 40.52
CA THR A 167 -15.14 -25.17 41.93
C THR A 167 -13.84 -25.87 42.30
N ALA A 168 -13.14 -25.25 43.22
CA ALA A 168 -11.87 -25.66 43.81
C ALA A 168 -11.86 -27.13 44.24
N GLU A 169 -10.74 -27.81 44.05
CA GLU A 169 -9.91 -28.42 45.09
C GLU A 169 -8.82 -29.28 44.45
N ASP A 170 -7.62 -29.02 44.94
CA ASP A 170 -6.44 -29.87 45.05
C ASP A 170 -5.51 -30.22 43.87
N ASP A 171 -4.28 -29.88 44.11
CA ASP A 171 -2.98 -30.49 43.84
C ASP A 171 -2.12 -30.01 42.65
N VAL A 172 -1.07 -29.44 43.10
CA VAL A 172 0.30 -29.15 42.60
C VAL A 172 0.81 -30.08 41.51
N ALA A 173 1.09 -29.51 40.32
CA ALA A 173 2.27 -29.86 39.52
C ALA A 173 2.53 -28.75 38.47
N ALA A 174 3.76 -28.23 38.49
CA ALA A 174 4.24 -27.22 37.53
C ALA A 174 4.23 -27.77 36.10
N ALA A 175 3.37 -27.18 35.25
CA ALA A 175 3.43 -27.33 33.82
C ALA A 175 3.70 -25.94 33.23
N GLU A 176 4.70 -25.89 32.36
CA GLU A 176 5.06 -24.68 31.57
C GLU A 176 3.84 -24.15 30.80
N PRO A 177 3.70 -22.82 30.57
CA PRO A 177 2.59 -22.28 29.84
C PRO A 177 2.72 -22.66 28.35
N GLU A 178 1.99 -23.70 27.96
CA GLU A 178 1.73 -23.94 26.53
C GLU A 178 1.02 -22.71 25.95
N ALA A 179 1.56 -22.20 24.82
CA ALA A 179 0.97 -21.12 24.06
C ALA A 179 -0.51 -21.41 23.80
N GLY A 180 -1.39 -20.61 24.38
CA GLY A 180 -2.83 -20.75 24.24
C GLY A 180 -3.25 -20.76 22.78
N PRO A 181 -4.40 -21.40 22.44
CA PRO A 181 -4.84 -21.55 21.06
C PRO A 181 -5.00 -20.18 20.41
N ALA A 182 -4.32 -20.00 19.27
CA ALA A 182 -4.39 -18.81 18.45
C ALA A 182 -5.85 -18.36 18.28
N GLU A 183 -6.10 -17.10 18.57
CA GLU A 183 -7.40 -16.45 18.50
C GLU A 183 -8.01 -16.65 17.11
N ALA A 184 -8.94 -17.59 16.96
CA ALA A 184 -9.55 -17.90 15.67
C ALA A 184 -10.45 -16.73 15.24
N ILE A 185 -10.05 -16.01 14.20
CA ILE A 185 -10.87 -14.98 13.56
C ILE A 185 -12.09 -15.68 12.97
N ARG A 186 -13.25 -15.53 13.62
CA ARG A 186 -14.54 -15.92 13.06
C ARG A 186 -15.28 -14.68 12.62
N LEU A 187 -15.37 -14.51 11.31
CA LEU A 187 -16.27 -13.50 10.73
C LEU A 187 -17.71 -14.01 10.93
N SER A 188 -18.60 -13.16 11.43
CA SER A 188 -19.98 -13.54 11.63
C SER A 188 -20.63 -13.89 10.29
N HIS A 189 -21.31 -15.05 10.22
CA HIS A 189 -22.07 -15.47 9.03
C HIS A 189 -23.38 -14.68 8.82
N GLU A 190 -23.70 -13.77 9.70
CA GLU A 190 -24.84 -12.88 9.52
C GLU A 190 -24.55 -11.94 8.36
N SER A 191 -25.56 -11.74 7.53
CA SER A 191 -25.53 -10.91 6.32
C SER A 191 -25.01 -9.51 6.67
N ILE A 192 -23.72 -9.28 6.46
CA ILE A 192 -23.10 -7.97 6.69
C ILE A 192 -23.62 -7.06 5.58
N VAL A 193 -24.48 -6.12 5.92
CA VAL A 193 -24.92 -5.07 5.02
C VAL A 193 -23.74 -4.10 4.86
N PRO A 194 -23.15 -3.98 3.66
CA PRO A 194 -22.04 -3.07 3.49
C PRO A 194 -22.50 -1.63 3.51
N LEU A 195 -21.69 -0.76 4.09
CA LEU A 195 -21.84 0.67 3.86
C LEU A 195 -21.37 0.98 2.45
N ALA A 196 -22.08 1.88 1.78
CA ALA A 196 -21.72 2.29 0.43
C ALA A 196 -21.48 3.81 0.37
N CYS A 197 -20.42 4.19 -0.31
CA CYS A 197 -20.16 5.59 -0.68
C CYS A 197 -20.25 5.71 -2.21
N GLN A 198 -21.10 6.62 -2.70
CA GLN A 198 -21.28 6.87 -4.11
C GLN A 198 -20.36 7.99 -4.57
N SER A 199 -19.63 7.79 -5.65
CA SER A 199 -18.86 8.81 -6.35
C SER A 199 -19.41 9.07 -7.75
N THR A 200 -19.03 10.20 -8.34
CA THR A 200 -19.35 10.49 -9.75
C THR A 200 -18.32 9.83 -10.64
N GLY A 201 -18.78 9.04 -11.61
CA GLY A 201 -17.92 8.28 -12.53
C GLY A 201 -17.64 6.86 -12.05
N GLN A 202 -16.90 6.11 -12.85
CA GLN A 202 -16.55 4.71 -12.59
C GLN A 202 -15.30 4.61 -11.71
N THR A 203 -15.28 3.62 -10.83
CA THR A 203 -14.12 3.33 -9.97
C THR A 203 -13.38 2.10 -10.50
N LEU A 204 -12.47 2.33 -11.45
CA LEU A 204 -11.73 1.28 -12.16
C LEU A 204 -10.32 1.03 -11.60
N VAL A 205 -9.94 1.80 -10.60
CA VAL A 205 -8.61 1.75 -9.98
C VAL A 205 -8.74 1.34 -8.52
N GLN A 206 -7.81 0.51 -8.06
CA GLN A 206 -7.78 0.05 -6.68
C GLN A 206 -7.63 1.23 -5.71
N PRO A 207 -8.51 1.33 -4.70
CA PRO A 207 -8.37 2.32 -3.64
C PRO A 207 -7.11 2.12 -2.82
N ILE A 208 -6.76 3.13 -2.03
CA ILE A 208 -5.72 3.04 -1.02
C ILE A 208 -6.27 3.47 0.34
N VAL A 209 -5.88 2.77 1.39
CA VAL A 209 -6.08 3.21 2.77
C VAL A 209 -4.91 4.12 3.12
N ILE A 210 -5.19 5.33 3.58
CA ILE A 210 -4.15 6.33 3.86
C ILE A 210 -3.97 6.62 5.34
N TRP A 211 -4.94 6.25 6.16
CA TRP A 211 -4.88 6.42 7.59
C TRP A 211 -5.94 5.56 8.30
N GLU A 212 -5.57 5.00 9.44
CA GLU A 212 -6.41 4.13 10.25
C GLU A 212 -6.29 4.48 11.73
N SER A 213 -7.44 4.51 12.41
CA SER A 213 -7.54 4.51 13.85
C SER A 213 -8.71 3.63 14.29
N PRO A 214 -8.87 3.35 15.60
CA PRO A 214 -10.01 2.59 16.11
C PRO A 214 -11.37 3.12 15.69
N ASP A 215 -11.50 4.43 15.53
CA ASP A 215 -12.78 5.09 15.30
C ASP A 215 -12.97 5.65 13.90
N ARG A 216 -11.90 5.78 13.13
CA ARG A 216 -11.94 6.41 11.81
C ARG A 216 -10.95 5.76 10.84
N GLU A 217 -11.31 5.74 9.57
CA GLU A 217 -10.44 5.32 8.48
C GLU A 217 -10.59 6.26 7.30
N HIS A 218 -9.48 6.56 6.64
CA HIS A 218 -9.44 7.38 5.44
C HIS A 218 -9.02 6.56 4.23
N ILE A 219 -9.83 6.61 3.18
CA ILE A 219 -9.63 5.88 1.95
C ILE A 219 -9.65 6.84 0.78
N VAL A 220 -8.75 6.64 -0.18
CA VAL A 220 -8.70 7.43 -1.41
C VAL A 220 -8.96 6.53 -2.60
N TRP A 221 -9.82 7.00 -3.50
CA TRP A 221 -10.06 6.34 -4.79
C TRP A 221 -10.27 7.35 -5.90
N PRO A 222 -9.68 7.10 -7.07
CA PRO A 222 -9.90 7.90 -8.25
C PRO A 222 -11.12 7.43 -9.05
N THR A 223 -11.59 8.27 -9.97
CA THR A 223 -12.61 7.93 -10.95
C THR A 223 -12.19 8.29 -12.37
N ASP A 224 -12.86 7.70 -13.36
CA ASP A 224 -12.68 7.98 -14.78
C ASP A 224 -13.14 9.40 -15.19
N ARG A 225 -13.79 10.13 -14.28
CA ARG A 225 -14.18 11.53 -14.47
C ARG A 225 -13.17 12.53 -13.95
N GLY A 226 -11.99 12.05 -13.56
CA GLY A 226 -10.93 12.93 -13.02
C GLY A 226 -11.14 13.34 -11.58
N HIS A 227 -11.98 12.64 -10.83
CA HIS A 227 -12.16 12.91 -9.42
C HIS A 227 -11.26 12.00 -8.57
N LEU A 228 -10.48 12.60 -7.68
CA LEU A 228 -9.83 11.89 -6.59
C LEU A 228 -10.62 12.14 -5.31
N ASN A 229 -11.33 11.12 -4.85
CA ASN A 229 -12.19 11.21 -3.69
C ASN A 229 -11.45 10.77 -2.44
N LEU A 230 -11.56 11.52 -1.35
CA LEU A 230 -11.25 11.05 -0.01
C LEU A 230 -12.52 10.65 0.69
N GLY A 231 -12.69 9.37 0.99
CA GLY A 231 -13.72 8.84 1.85
C GLY A 231 -13.23 8.72 3.27
N ARG A 232 -14.14 9.00 4.20
CA ARG A 232 -13.93 8.84 5.62
C ARG A 232 -15.01 7.94 6.19
N TYR A 233 -14.57 6.87 6.86
CA TYR A 233 -15.42 6.06 7.71
C TYR A 233 -15.34 6.58 9.15
N GLU A 234 -16.49 6.69 9.82
CA GLU A 234 -16.64 7.08 11.22
C GLU A 234 -17.42 6.01 11.98
N ARG A 235 -16.80 5.39 12.97
CA ARG A 235 -17.39 4.31 13.76
C ARG A 235 -18.57 4.77 14.61
N LEU A 236 -18.47 5.95 15.25
CA LEU A 236 -19.51 6.46 16.15
C LEU A 236 -20.88 6.59 15.48
N ASN A 237 -20.89 6.95 14.21
CA ASN A 237 -22.11 7.19 13.44
C ASN A 237 -22.39 6.11 12.41
N ASP A 238 -21.52 5.09 12.32
CA ASP A 238 -21.49 4.07 11.27
C ASP A 238 -21.72 4.65 9.87
N ARG A 239 -20.91 5.68 9.54
CA ARG A 239 -21.06 6.43 8.29
C ARG A 239 -19.79 6.34 7.44
N PHE A 240 -20.00 6.10 6.15
CA PHE A 240 -18.97 6.17 5.14
C PHE A 240 -19.35 7.24 4.11
N MET A 241 -18.57 8.32 4.01
CA MET A 241 -18.88 9.47 3.17
C MET A 241 -17.64 10.07 2.52
N VAL A 242 -17.82 10.75 1.38
CA VAL A 242 -16.77 11.59 0.80
C VAL A 242 -16.60 12.83 1.66
N ARG A 243 -15.37 13.07 2.12
CA ARG A 243 -15.00 14.25 2.88
C ARG A 243 -14.62 15.43 1.99
N TYR A 244 -13.79 15.15 1.00
CA TYR A 244 -13.44 16.10 -0.04
C TYR A 244 -13.15 15.38 -1.36
N ARG A 245 -13.11 16.15 -2.43
CA ARG A 245 -12.82 15.68 -3.77
C ARG A 245 -11.90 16.67 -4.47
N LEU A 246 -10.78 16.18 -5.00
CA LEU A 246 -10.00 16.92 -5.97
C LEU A 246 -10.59 16.66 -7.37
N GLU A 247 -10.76 17.71 -8.15
CA GLU A 247 -11.19 17.63 -9.54
C GLU A 247 -10.00 17.92 -10.44
N THR A 248 -9.68 16.99 -11.33
CA THR A 248 -8.70 17.14 -12.40
C THR A 248 -9.43 17.23 -13.75
N GLN A 249 -8.76 17.73 -14.79
CA GLN A 249 -9.39 17.91 -16.09
C GLN A 249 -9.40 16.63 -16.94
N GLY A 250 -8.73 15.58 -16.51
CA GLY A 250 -8.66 14.28 -17.19
C GLY A 250 -8.90 13.11 -16.26
N PRO A 251 -9.20 11.92 -16.79
CA PRO A 251 -9.32 10.70 -15.99
C PRO A 251 -8.09 10.40 -15.16
N ILE A 252 -8.29 9.84 -13.97
CA ILE A 252 -7.21 9.29 -13.15
C ILE A 252 -7.30 7.76 -13.28
N VAL A 253 -6.42 7.19 -14.10
CA VAL A 253 -6.40 5.76 -14.43
C VAL A 253 -5.26 5.00 -13.78
N SER A 254 -4.29 5.71 -13.20
CA SER A 254 -3.21 5.13 -12.41
C SER A 254 -3.59 5.04 -10.94
N ARG A 255 -3.08 4.02 -10.25
CA ARG A 255 -3.31 3.88 -8.81
C ARG A 255 -2.59 5.01 -8.07
N PRO A 256 -3.29 5.78 -7.22
CA PRO A 256 -2.64 6.76 -6.37
C PRO A 256 -1.75 6.09 -5.34
N VAL A 257 -0.79 6.82 -4.80
CA VAL A 257 0.12 6.33 -3.76
C VAL A 257 0.12 7.29 -2.59
N HIS A 258 0.27 6.76 -1.39
CA HIS A 258 0.34 7.54 -0.16
C HIS A 258 1.73 7.46 0.45
N ARG A 259 2.27 8.62 0.82
CA ARG A 259 3.45 8.77 1.67
C ARG A 259 2.97 9.19 3.05
N PRO A 260 3.05 8.31 4.05
CA PRO A 260 2.66 8.67 5.42
C PRO A 260 3.58 9.76 5.97
N SER A 261 3.06 10.54 6.91
CA SER A 261 3.90 11.46 7.66
C SER A 261 4.64 10.72 8.76
N PRO A 262 5.90 11.09 9.04
CA PRO A 262 6.62 10.53 10.19
C PRO A 262 5.93 10.79 11.54
N SER A 263 5.11 11.84 11.65
CA SER A 263 4.35 12.14 12.87
C SER A 263 3.22 11.16 13.16
N GLY A 264 2.79 10.36 12.16
CA GLY A 264 1.64 9.46 12.29
C GLY A 264 0.29 10.15 12.55
N GLU A 265 0.23 11.49 12.48
CA GLU A 265 -1.00 12.26 12.72
C GLU A 265 -2.03 12.09 11.62
N GLU A 266 -3.32 12.18 12.00
CA GLU A 266 -4.44 12.13 11.07
C GLU A 266 -4.30 13.19 9.97
N GLY A 267 -4.18 12.73 8.72
CA GLY A 267 -4.14 13.61 7.55
C GLY A 267 -2.82 14.34 7.30
N ALA A 268 -1.76 14.02 8.04
CA ALA A 268 -0.44 14.66 7.86
C ALA A 268 0.35 14.13 6.64
N GLY A 269 -0.05 13.02 6.02
CA GLY A 269 0.61 12.44 4.85
C GLY A 269 0.34 13.18 3.55
N THR A 270 0.99 12.71 2.48
CA THR A 270 0.80 13.21 1.11
C THR A 270 0.30 12.09 0.20
N VAL A 271 -0.74 12.36 -0.56
CA VAL A 271 -1.26 11.48 -1.61
C VAL A 271 -0.76 12.00 -2.96
N PHE A 272 -0.19 11.12 -3.76
CA PHE A 272 0.23 11.42 -5.13
C PHE A 272 -0.70 10.72 -6.12
N ALA A 273 -1.13 11.44 -7.14
CA ALA A 273 -1.97 10.92 -8.21
C ALA A 273 -1.56 11.52 -9.55
N ALA A 274 -1.61 10.72 -10.62
CA ALA A 274 -1.40 11.20 -11.97
C ALA A 274 -2.72 11.17 -12.74
N SER A 275 -2.99 12.22 -13.46
CA SER A 275 -4.18 12.37 -14.32
C SER A 275 -3.79 12.38 -15.79
N LEU A 276 -4.69 11.95 -16.66
CA LEU A 276 -4.51 12.04 -18.11
C LEU A 276 -4.63 13.48 -18.65
N ASP A 277 -4.85 14.47 -17.76
CA ASP A 277 -4.70 15.88 -18.09
C ASP A 277 -3.23 16.33 -18.22
N GLY A 278 -2.30 15.40 -17.99
CA GLY A 278 -0.86 15.63 -18.12
C GLY A 278 -0.20 16.15 -16.85
N TYR A 279 -0.84 15.98 -15.68
CA TYR A 279 -0.25 16.42 -14.42
C TYR A 279 -0.12 15.27 -13.39
N VAL A 280 0.94 15.36 -12.60
CA VAL A 280 1.07 14.68 -11.31
C VAL A 280 0.70 15.69 -10.22
N TYR A 281 -0.14 15.26 -9.32
CA TYR A 281 -0.62 16.05 -8.19
C TYR A 281 -0.09 15.46 -6.88
N ALA A 282 0.42 16.32 -6.01
CA ALA A 282 0.66 16.00 -4.60
C ALA A 282 -0.37 16.73 -3.73
N ILE A 283 -1.05 15.99 -2.89
CA ILE A 283 -2.23 16.45 -2.16
C ILE A 283 -2.04 16.11 -0.69
N ARG A 284 -2.29 17.09 0.18
CA ARG A 284 -2.31 16.87 1.64
C ARG A 284 -3.45 15.92 2.00
N ALA A 285 -3.12 14.78 2.58
CA ALA A 285 -4.05 13.69 2.83
C ALA A 285 -5.27 14.09 3.68
N GLY A 286 -5.09 14.95 4.69
CA GLY A 286 -6.18 15.32 5.60
C GLY A 286 -7.13 16.40 5.08
N ARG A 287 -6.67 17.27 4.18
CA ARG A 287 -7.42 18.47 3.76
C ARG A 287 -7.75 18.53 2.27
N GLY A 288 -7.12 17.69 1.43
CA GLY A 288 -7.30 17.72 -0.01
C GLY A 288 -6.65 18.92 -0.70
N GLU A 289 -5.81 19.64 0.02
CA GLU A 289 -5.07 20.78 -0.51
C GLU A 289 -3.97 20.31 -1.46
N THR A 290 -3.91 20.88 -2.64
CA THR A 290 -2.81 20.61 -3.58
C THR A 290 -1.55 21.31 -3.07
N LEU A 291 -0.54 20.51 -2.73
CA LEU A 291 0.76 20.99 -2.29
C LEU A 291 1.58 21.47 -3.48
N TRP A 292 1.62 20.64 -4.50
CA TRP A 292 2.27 20.95 -5.77
C TRP A 292 1.65 20.14 -6.92
N ARG A 293 1.92 20.55 -8.13
CA ARG A 293 1.63 19.79 -9.35
C ARG A 293 2.80 19.90 -10.31
N PHE A 294 3.08 18.82 -11.02
CA PHE A 294 4.14 18.76 -12.03
C PHE A 294 3.53 18.42 -13.39
N ALA A 295 3.86 19.21 -14.42
CA ALA A 295 3.38 18.98 -15.77
C ALA A 295 4.22 17.90 -16.47
N LEU A 296 3.54 16.86 -16.95
CA LEU A 296 4.12 15.81 -17.78
C LEU A 296 3.79 16.08 -19.25
N ALA A 297 4.72 15.74 -20.13
CA ALA A 297 4.46 15.80 -21.56
C ALA A 297 3.65 14.60 -22.09
N GLU A 298 3.53 13.55 -21.29
CA GLU A 298 3.08 12.22 -21.70
C GLU A 298 2.08 11.64 -20.68
N PRO A 299 1.13 10.79 -21.10
CA PRO A 299 0.15 10.19 -20.21
C PRO A 299 0.78 9.13 -19.28
N VAL A 300 0.20 8.97 -18.09
CA VAL A 300 0.58 8.00 -17.06
C VAL A 300 -0.53 6.97 -16.88
N TYR A 301 -0.19 5.71 -17.12
CA TYR A 301 -1.08 4.57 -16.88
C TYR A 301 -0.56 3.66 -15.76
N GLU A 302 0.76 3.68 -15.54
CA GLU A 302 1.40 2.89 -14.50
C GLU A 302 1.18 3.53 -13.12
N PRO A 303 1.10 2.72 -12.05
CA PRO A 303 1.07 3.25 -10.69
C PRO A 303 2.30 4.11 -10.41
N LEU A 304 2.11 5.21 -9.69
CA LEU A 304 3.20 5.98 -9.14
C LEU A 304 3.92 5.18 -8.07
N ILE A 305 5.23 5.38 -7.94
CA ILE A 305 6.03 4.73 -6.91
C ILE A 305 6.68 5.81 -6.04
N VAL A 306 6.53 5.66 -4.74
CA VAL A 306 7.23 6.51 -3.75
C VAL A 306 8.27 5.67 -3.05
N ALA A 307 9.53 6.10 -3.13
CA ALA A 307 10.64 5.50 -2.42
C ALA A 307 11.44 6.60 -1.70
N GLY A 308 11.28 6.65 -0.38
CA GLY A 308 11.88 7.67 0.46
C GLY A 308 11.39 9.09 0.12
N ASP A 309 12.28 9.93 -0.38
CA ASP A 309 12.04 11.31 -0.79
C ASP A 309 11.75 11.50 -2.29
N ARG A 310 11.57 10.39 -3.02
CA ARG A 310 11.42 10.40 -4.48
C ARG A 310 10.08 9.83 -4.92
N VAL A 311 9.52 10.44 -5.96
CA VAL A 311 8.35 9.94 -6.69
C VAL A 311 8.79 9.56 -8.09
N TYR A 312 8.63 8.28 -8.42
CA TYR A 312 8.93 7.76 -9.75
C TYR A 312 7.65 7.67 -10.58
N VAL A 313 7.69 8.25 -11.76
CA VAL A 313 6.55 8.34 -12.67
C VAL A 313 6.93 7.76 -14.03
N VAL A 314 6.35 6.61 -14.38
CA VAL A 314 6.55 6.00 -15.70
C VAL A 314 5.49 6.53 -16.64
N THR A 315 5.93 7.13 -17.75
CA THR A 315 5.06 7.69 -18.78
C THR A 315 5.01 6.82 -20.03
N GLN A 316 4.02 7.05 -20.90
CA GLN A 316 3.99 6.46 -22.24
C GLN A 316 4.18 7.57 -23.29
N PRO A 317 5.07 7.36 -24.26
CA PRO A 317 5.61 6.11 -24.82
C PRO A 317 6.85 5.52 -24.15
N GLY A 318 7.33 5.97 -22.99
CA GLY A 318 8.39 5.29 -22.30
C GLY A 318 9.45 6.21 -21.68
N GLY A 319 9.04 7.15 -20.84
CA GLY A 319 9.90 7.95 -19.97
C GLY A 319 9.78 7.54 -18.50
N LEU A 320 10.79 7.82 -17.72
CA LEU A 320 10.76 7.76 -16.26
C LEU A 320 11.20 9.11 -15.71
N TYR A 321 10.31 9.77 -14.99
CA TYR A 321 10.61 10.95 -14.20
C TYR A 321 10.90 10.56 -12.76
N CYS A 322 11.88 11.21 -12.17
CA CYS A 322 12.16 11.18 -10.73
C CYS A 322 11.91 12.57 -10.18
N LEU A 323 10.84 12.72 -9.41
CA LEU A 323 10.47 13.99 -8.80
C LEU A 323 10.81 13.99 -7.32
N ASP A 324 11.09 15.15 -6.77
CA ASP A 324 11.16 15.36 -5.34
C ASP A 324 9.76 15.23 -4.72
N ALA A 325 9.62 14.42 -3.68
CA ALA A 325 8.31 14.19 -3.06
C ALA A 325 7.79 15.40 -2.25
N ALA A 326 8.66 16.31 -1.83
CA ALA A 326 8.29 17.45 -1.01
C ALA A 326 7.74 18.63 -1.83
N ASP A 327 8.39 18.96 -2.93
CA ASP A 327 8.10 20.15 -3.74
C ASP A 327 7.77 19.87 -5.21
N GLY A 328 7.92 18.60 -5.65
CA GLY A 328 7.63 18.20 -7.03
C GLY A 328 8.66 18.64 -8.06
N THR A 329 9.84 19.10 -7.62
CA THR A 329 10.91 19.44 -8.57
C THR A 329 11.42 18.21 -9.27
N ASP A 330 11.71 18.36 -10.56
CA ASP A 330 12.27 17.30 -11.39
C ASP A 330 13.77 17.15 -11.03
N ARG A 331 14.15 15.98 -10.53
CA ARG A 331 15.54 15.64 -10.24
C ARG A 331 16.25 15.13 -11.47
N TRP A 332 15.59 14.30 -12.26
CA TRP A 332 16.07 13.77 -13.53
C TRP A 332 14.97 13.05 -14.31
N TRP A 333 15.20 12.87 -15.59
CA TRP A 333 14.37 12.11 -16.51
C TRP A 333 15.23 11.17 -17.36
N THR A 334 14.70 10.00 -17.69
CA THR A 334 15.36 9.03 -18.59
C THR A 334 14.36 8.39 -19.54
N TYR A 335 14.82 8.00 -20.73
CA TYR A 335 14.01 7.40 -21.77
C TYR A 335 14.18 5.88 -21.83
N GLY A 336 13.20 5.19 -22.45
CA GLY A 336 13.26 3.74 -22.73
C GLY A 336 12.74 2.86 -21.59
N VAL A 337 12.02 3.45 -20.63
CA VAL A 337 11.42 2.74 -19.49
C VAL A 337 9.97 2.42 -19.78
N ALA A 338 9.58 1.16 -19.55
CA ALA A 338 8.19 0.69 -19.67
C ALA A 338 7.55 0.39 -18.32
N GLN A 339 8.35 0.02 -17.31
CA GLN A 339 7.85 -0.37 -15.99
C GLN A 339 8.92 -0.12 -14.92
N PHE A 340 8.51 0.36 -13.75
CA PHE A 340 9.33 0.34 -12.54
C PHE A 340 9.39 -1.07 -11.96
N VAL A 341 10.55 -1.47 -11.46
CA VAL A 341 10.75 -2.80 -10.85
C VAL A 341 11.09 -2.65 -9.37
N SER A 342 12.17 -1.96 -9.03
CA SER A 342 12.61 -1.76 -7.65
C SER A 342 13.60 -0.59 -7.55
N ALA A 343 13.93 -0.16 -6.35
CA ALA A 343 14.98 0.82 -6.11
C ALA A 343 15.75 0.50 -4.82
N SER A 344 17.01 0.90 -4.79
CA SER A 344 17.83 1.02 -3.59
C SER A 344 18.21 2.48 -3.36
N LYS A 345 19.12 2.74 -2.42
CA LYS A 345 19.64 4.10 -2.21
C LYS A 345 20.39 4.62 -3.43
N GLU A 346 21.12 3.74 -4.11
CA GLU A 346 22.06 4.10 -5.18
C GLU A 346 21.57 3.75 -6.58
N ARG A 347 20.67 2.78 -6.71
CA ARG A 347 20.24 2.22 -7.98
C ARG A 347 18.74 2.18 -8.11
N VAL A 348 18.25 2.35 -9.34
CA VAL A 348 16.85 2.15 -9.72
C VAL A 348 16.80 1.09 -10.80
N TYR A 349 16.00 0.08 -10.59
CA TYR A 349 15.78 -1.03 -11.52
C TYR A 349 14.46 -0.82 -12.24
N VAL A 350 14.52 -0.78 -13.56
CA VAL A 350 13.33 -0.57 -14.40
C VAL A 350 13.35 -1.55 -15.57
N ALA A 351 12.20 -1.85 -16.12
CA ALA A 351 12.12 -2.69 -17.31
C ALA A 351 11.92 -1.85 -18.56
N ASP A 352 12.59 -2.24 -19.66
CA ASP A 352 12.33 -1.71 -20.99
C ASP A 352 11.15 -2.46 -21.66
N ARG A 353 10.74 -2.02 -22.86
CA ARG A 353 9.67 -2.67 -23.63
C ARG A 353 10.01 -4.08 -24.14
N ARG A 354 11.29 -4.46 -24.15
CA ARG A 354 11.76 -5.78 -24.52
C ARG A 354 11.81 -6.73 -23.34
N GLY A 355 11.55 -6.21 -22.12
CA GLY A 355 11.58 -6.97 -20.89
C GLY A 355 12.97 -7.11 -20.26
N HIS A 356 13.99 -6.39 -20.75
CA HIS A 356 15.28 -6.30 -20.07
C HIS A 356 15.20 -5.36 -18.86
N ILE A 357 16.00 -5.61 -17.84
CA ILE A 357 16.11 -4.72 -16.69
C ILE A 357 17.25 -3.74 -16.95
N LEU A 358 16.92 -2.45 -16.93
CA LEU A 358 17.88 -1.38 -16.97
C LEU A 358 18.24 -1.00 -15.54
N VAL A 359 19.52 -0.88 -15.26
CA VAL A 359 20.05 -0.40 -13.98
C VAL A 359 20.39 1.07 -14.15
N LEU A 360 19.78 1.94 -13.36
CA LEU A 360 19.96 3.38 -13.41
C LEU A 360 20.61 3.87 -12.11
N ALA A 361 21.42 4.91 -12.20
CA ALA A 361 21.91 5.62 -11.01
C ALA A 361 20.76 6.40 -10.37
N ALA A 362 20.47 6.16 -9.11
CA ALA A 362 19.35 6.78 -8.41
C ALA A 362 19.48 8.31 -8.30
N ALA A 363 20.71 8.83 -8.27
CA ALA A 363 20.97 10.26 -8.17
C ALA A 363 20.74 11.03 -9.48
N THR A 364 21.00 10.41 -10.65
CA THR A 364 21.07 11.11 -11.93
C THR A 364 20.20 10.52 -13.03
N GLY A 365 19.61 9.31 -12.82
CA GLY A 365 18.89 8.58 -13.86
C GLY A 365 19.79 8.02 -14.97
N ALA A 366 21.11 8.17 -14.86
CA ALA A 366 22.04 7.66 -15.85
C ALA A 366 22.01 6.13 -15.90
N ARG A 367 21.98 5.57 -17.13
CA ARG A 367 22.00 4.12 -17.31
C ARG A 367 23.39 3.57 -16.98
N LEU A 368 23.45 2.71 -15.99
CA LEU A 368 24.67 2.03 -15.55
C LEU A 368 24.85 0.70 -16.28
N ASP A 369 23.77 -0.08 -16.44
CA ASP A 369 23.86 -1.43 -16.94
C ASP A 369 22.51 -1.94 -17.54
N THR A 370 22.55 -3.15 -18.10
CA THR A 370 21.35 -3.84 -18.61
C THR A 370 21.44 -5.32 -18.36
N ILE A 371 20.43 -5.88 -17.71
CA ILE A 371 20.32 -7.29 -17.38
C ILE A 371 19.33 -7.94 -18.33
N SER A 372 19.71 -9.06 -18.94
CA SER A 372 18.82 -9.83 -19.82
C SER A 372 17.75 -10.54 -18.98
N ALA A 373 16.49 -10.13 -19.10
CA ALA A 373 15.37 -10.67 -18.34
C ALA A 373 14.08 -10.78 -19.17
N ALA A 374 14.21 -10.86 -20.51
CA ALA A 374 13.07 -10.96 -21.42
C ALA A 374 12.26 -12.25 -21.20
N ASP A 375 12.91 -13.34 -20.81
CA ASP A 375 12.28 -14.63 -20.53
C ASP A 375 11.50 -14.65 -19.19
N LEU A 376 11.57 -13.58 -18.42
CA LEU A 376 10.89 -13.36 -17.15
C LEU A 376 9.88 -12.20 -17.30
N PRO A 377 8.75 -12.44 -17.99
CA PRO A 377 7.84 -11.36 -18.38
C PRO A 377 7.14 -10.70 -17.20
N ILE A 378 6.98 -11.41 -16.09
CA ILE A 378 6.29 -10.90 -14.90
C ILE A 378 7.34 -10.32 -13.95
N LYS A 379 7.28 -9.02 -13.76
CA LYS A 379 8.16 -8.25 -12.87
C LYS A 379 7.32 -7.54 -11.84
N LEU A 380 7.57 -7.80 -10.57
CA LEU A 380 6.88 -7.10 -9.50
C LEU A 380 7.26 -5.61 -9.50
N ARG A 381 6.29 -4.73 -9.34
CA ARG A 381 6.52 -3.31 -9.02
C ARG A 381 6.71 -3.19 -7.51
N ASN A 382 7.96 -3.32 -7.08
CA ASN A 382 8.28 -3.32 -5.66
C ASN A 382 8.46 -1.87 -5.15
N ALA A 383 7.42 -1.36 -4.50
CA ALA A 383 7.44 -0.07 -3.82
C ALA A 383 7.79 -0.18 -2.32
N GLN A 384 8.01 -1.38 -1.79
CA GLN A 384 8.26 -1.60 -0.36
C GLN A 384 9.75 -1.61 -0.04
N ASN A 385 10.53 -2.33 -0.83
CA ASN A 385 11.97 -2.50 -0.58
C ASN A 385 12.78 -2.64 -1.88
N ASP A 386 14.08 -2.91 -1.74
CA ASP A 386 15.05 -3.01 -2.82
C ASP A 386 15.06 -4.36 -3.55
N ARG A 387 14.29 -5.35 -3.12
CA ARG A 387 14.26 -6.69 -3.73
C ARG A 387 13.65 -6.69 -5.12
N ILE A 388 14.22 -7.47 -6.02
CA ILE A 388 13.78 -7.62 -7.41
C ILE A 388 13.13 -9.00 -7.56
N TYR A 389 11.80 -9.03 -7.70
CA TYR A 389 11.05 -10.27 -7.90
C TYR A 389 10.63 -10.41 -9.35
N LEU A 390 11.00 -11.53 -9.95
CA LEU A 390 10.77 -11.84 -11.35
C LEU A 390 10.11 -13.20 -11.47
N ALA A 391 9.18 -13.37 -12.40
CA ALA A 391 8.55 -14.65 -12.63
C ALA A 391 8.30 -14.94 -14.12
N THR A 392 8.20 -16.23 -14.41
CA THR A 392 7.67 -16.73 -15.68
C THR A 392 6.17 -16.97 -15.56
N GLY A 393 5.46 -16.96 -16.68
CA GLY A 393 4.07 -17.40 -16.71
C GLY A 393 3.86 -18.85 -16.27
N SER A 394 4.91 -19.71 -16.33
CA SER A 394 4.85 -21.13 -15.90
C SER A 394 5.13 -21.35 -14.42
N GLY A 395 5.23 -20.28 -13.62
CA GLY A 395 5.33 -20.35 -12.17
C GLY A 395 6.74 -20.47 -11.60
N LEU A 396 7.77 -20.24 -12.39
CA LEU A 396 9.11 -20.05 -11.85
C LEU A 396 9.24 -18.63 -11.34
N VAL A 397 9.57 -18.46 -10.07
CA VAL A 397 9.77 -17.17 -9.40
C VAL A 397 11.19 -17.11 -8.87
N GLN A 398 11.83 -15.95 -8.99
CA GLN A 398 13.15 -15.71 -8.41
C GLN A 398 13.24 -14.32 -7.77
N CYS A 399 14.07 -14.19 -6.76
CA CYS A 399 14.43 -12.95 -6.10
C CYS A 399 15.92 -12.64 -6.33
N LEU A 400 16.20 -11.41 -6.76
CA LEU A 400 17.53 -10.85 -6.81
C LEU A 400 17.64 -9.73 -5.79
N ARG A 401 18.84 -9.55 -5.23
CA ARG A 401 19.19 -8.45 -4.32
C ARG A 401 20.56 -7.90 -4.67
N GLU A 402 20.85 -6.69 -4.27
CA GLU A 402 22.21 -6.18 -4.34
C GLU A 402 23.14 -6.99 -3.43
N THR A 403 24.33 -7.29 -3.92
CA THR A 403 25.28 -8.15 -3.19
C THR A 403 25.65 -7.56 -1.84
N GLU A 404 25.70 -6.23 -1.75
CA GLU A 404 26.06 -5.49 -0.53
C GLU A 404 24.90 -5.34 0.45
N LEU A 405 23.63 -5.55 -0.01
CA LEU A 405 22.44 -5.39 0.81
C LEU A 405 21.87 -6.76 1.22
N SER A 406 22.43 -7.36 2.28
CA SER A 406 21.93 -8.63 2.82
C SER A 406 20.52 -8.51 3.38
N GLU A 407 20.24 -7.43 4.11
CA GLU A 407 18.92 -7.11 4.63
C GLU A 407 18.14 -6.22 3.65
N PRO A 408 16.79 -6.35 3.57
CA PRO A 408 15.98 -5.49 2.72
C PRO A 408 16.07 -4.02 3.14
N PHE A 409 16.29 -3.14 2.17
CA PHE A 409 16.20 -1.71 2.40
C PHE A 409 14.75 -1.26 2.19
N GLU A 410 14.04 -1.00 3.31
CA GLU A 410 12.65 -0.55 3.28
C GLU A 410 12.52 0.91 2.83
N HIS A 411 11.61 1.18 1.88
CA HIS A 411 11.38 2.53 1.35
C HIS A 411 10.50 3.38 2.24
N THR A 412 9.62 2.76 3.00
CA THR A 412 8.69 3.45 3.90
C THR A 412 9.08 3.13 5.34
N VAL A 413 9.49 4.15 6.07
CA VAL A 413 9.58 4.04 7.53
C VAL A 413 8.14 3.90 8.04
N ALA A 414 7.81 2.76 8.64
CA ALA A 414 6.53 2.60 9.31
C ALA A 414 6.36 3.75 10.31
N PRO A 415 5.18 4.40 10.41
CA PRO A 415 4.94 5.37 11.45
C PRO A 415 5.20 4.70 12.79
N VAL A 416 6.05 5.30 13.61
CA VAL A 416 6.27 4.85 14.98
C VAL A 416 4.91 4.95 15.66
N PRO A 417 4.33 3.85 16.18
CA PRO A 417 3.09 3.97 16.95
C PRO A 417 3.35 4.99 18.07
N PRO A 418 2.38 5.86 18.39
CA PRO A 418 2.53 6.73 19.55
C PRO A 418 2.92 5.85 20.73
N ALA A 419 4.03 6.17 21.39
CA ALA A 419 4.43 5.47 22.59
C ALA A 419 3.20 5.45 23.49
N GLU A 420 2.72 4.26 23.85
CA GLU A 420 1.68 4.13 24.85
C GLU A 420 2.19 4.93 26.05
N ALA A 421 1.45 5.99 26.40
CA ALA A 421 1.79 6.80 27.52
C ALA A 421 1.90 5.84 28.72
N SER A 422 3.12 5.60 29.18
CA SER A 422 3.34 4.88 30.41
C SER A 422 2.44 5.52 31.45
N PRO A 423 1.69 4.75 32.23
CA PRO A 423 0.84 5.35 33.26
C PRO A 423 1.74 6.24 34.09
N THR A 424 1.42 7.53 34.09
CA THR A 424 2.03 8.52 34.95
C THR A 424 1.86 7.99 36.37
N GLU A 425 2.94 7.58 37.00
CA GLU A 425 2.95 7.33 38.44
C GLU A 425 2.40 8.61 39.06
N GLU A 426 1.22 8.52 39.64
CA GLU A 426 0.70 9.57 40.51
C GLU A 426 1.74 9.86 41.59
N PRO A 427 2.12 11.12 41.81
CA PRO A 427 3.01 11.43 42.91
C PRO A 427 2.32 11.01 44.20
N SER A 428 2.91 10.05 44.91
CA SER A 428 2.52 9.68 46.26
C SER A 428 2.42 10.95 47.11
N GLU A 429 1.25 11.18 47.66
CA GLU A 429 1.01 12.22 48.65
C GLU A 429 2.02 12.05 49.81
N GLU A 430 3.00 12.94 49.87
CA GLU A 430 3.82 13.12 51.07
C GLU A 430 2.93 13.71 52.15
N GLU A 431 2.83 12.99 53.28
CA GLU A 431 2.20 13.50 54.53
C GLU A 431 2.84 14.83 54.99
N PRO A 432 2.05 15.82 55.44
CA PRO A 432 2.59 17.10 55.83
C PRO A 432 3.31 17.04 57.16
N VAL A 433 4.59 17.35 57.13
CA VAL A 433 5.42 17.58 58.33
C VAL A 433 4.99 18.89 59.00
N PRO A 434 4.72 18.96 60.32
CA PRO A 434 4.25 20.18 61.00
C PRO A 434 5.39 21.19 61.18
N GLN A 435 5.20 22.39 60.64
CA GLN A 435 6.07 23.54 60.86
C GLN A 435 5.73 24.28 62.17
N PRO A 436 6.72 24.75 62.93
CA PRO A 436 6.50 25.56 64.12
C PRO A 436 6.21 27.02 63.77
N GLY A 437 5.27 27.61 64.51
CA GLY A 437 4.71 28.92 64.28
C GLY A 437 5.67 30.13 64.40
N LYS A 438 5.38 31.20 63.65
CA LYS A 438 5.81 32.57 63.94
C LYS A 438 4.73 33.60 63.51
N LYS A 439 4.15 34.16 64.52
CA LYS A 439 3.80 35.58 64.84
C LYS A 439 3.39 36.49 63.68
N GLN A 440 2.11 36.92 63.67
CA GLN A 440 1.66 38.22 63.19
C GLN A 440 2.22 39.40 64.02
N PRO A 441 2.40 40.60 63.52
CA PRO A 441 1.36 41.68 63.36
C PRO A 441 1.73 42.75 62.29
N PRO A 442 1.10 43.89 62.19
CA PRO A 442 -0.32 44.28 62.21
C PRO A 442 -0.77 45.16 61.01
N THR A 443 -2.06 45.35 60.94
CA THR A 443 -2.88 46.29 60.14
C THR A 443 -2.39 47.70 59.98
N ALA A 444 -2.65 48.33 58.81
CA ALA A 444 -3.13 49.69 58.46
C ALA A 444 -2.77 49.97 57.01
N GLY A 445 -3.53 50.53 56.11
CA GLY A 445 -4.60 51.46 56.14
C GLY A 445 -5.03 51.70 54.71
N SER A 446 -6.28 51.96 54.58
CA SER A 446 -7.01 52.52 53.44
C SER A 446 -6.36 53.75 52.81
N PHE A 447 -6.45 53.85 51.46
CA PHE A 447 -6.73 55.16 50.82
C PHE A 447 -7.44 54.98 49.50
N GLU A 448 -8.58 55.58 49.40
CA GLU A 448 -9.44 55.86 48.24
C GLU A 448 -8.81 56.88 47.31
N THR A 449 -9.39 56.94 46.17
CA THR A 449 -9.67 58.11 45.27
C THR A 449 -9.05 57.84 43.87
N SER A 450 -9.72 57.99 42.82
CA SER A 450 -10.87 58.58 42.21
C SER A 450 -10.55 58.86 40.73
N THR A 451 -11.52 58.52 39.87
CA THR A 451 -12.00 59.22 38.67
C THR A 451 -11.03 59.82 37.65
N GLN A 452 -11.17 59.46 36.37
CA GLN A 452 -11.91 60.25 35.37
C GLN A 452 -11.62 59.78 33.94
N ASP A 453 -12.71 59.51 33.25
CA ASP A 453 -13.10 59.82 31.88
C ASP A 453 -12.05 60.22 30.83
N ALA A 454 -12.15 59.58 29.67
CA ALA A 454 -12.36 60.29 28.41
C ALA A 454 -12.70 59.35 27.29
N ALA A 455 -13.89 59.48 26.77
CA ALA A 455 -14.38 58.96 25.51
C ALA A 455 -13.66 59.62 24.33
N SER A 456 -13.45 58.90 23.24
CA SER A 456 -13.34 59.48 21.90
C SER A 456 -13.83 58.52 20.86
N GLU A 457 -14.98 58.83 20.32
CA GLU A 457 -15.56 58.34 19.08
C GLU A 457 -14.65 58.65 17.89
N ALA A 458 -14.56 57.73 16.93
CA ALA A 458 -14.30 58.09 15.54
C ALA A 458 -15.02 57.11 14.60
N GLN A 459 -15.91 57.69 13.82
CA GLN A 459 -16.75 57.13 12.77
C GLN A 459 -15.94 56.63 11.56
N PRO A 460 -16.53 55.73 10.72
CA PRO A 460 -15.93 55.27 9.48
C PRO A 460 -16.27 56.20 8.29
N PRO A 461 -15.45 56.26 7.25
CA PRO A 461 -15.81 57.02 6.05
C PRO A 461 -16.51 56.13 4.99
N ALA A 462 -17.30 56.86 4.23
CA ALA A 462 -18.32 56.50 3.29
C ALA A 462 -17.86 55.73 2.03
N SER A 463 -18.85 55.02 1.49
CA SER A 463 -18.97 54.42 0.16
C SER A 463 -18.60 55.35 -1.00
N LEU A 464 -17.87 54.83 -1.97
CA LEU A 464 -17.86 55.34 -3.34
C LEU A 464 -18.41 54.26 -4.30
N GLN A 465 -19.57 54.56 -4.84
CA GLN A 465 -20.12 54.00 -6.06
C GLN A 465 -19.24 54.46 -7.24
N GLY A 466 -18.89 53.51 -8.11
CA GLY A 466 -18.23 53.77 -9.39
C GLY A 466 -18.76 52.83 -10.44
N ASP A 467 -19.32 53.41 -11.43
CA ASP A 467 -20.05 52.95 -12.59
C ASP A 467 -19.42 51.79 -13.36
N ASN A 468 -20.30 50.94 -13.87
CA ASN A 468 -20.06 49.92 -14.89
C ASN A 468 -20.30 50.57 -16.27
N PRO A 469 -19.37 50.47 -17.22
CA PRO A 469 -19.69 50.54 -18.61
C PRO A 469 -19.19 49.31 -19.37
N PHE A 470 -20.10 48.43 -19.78
CA PHE A 470 -20.19 47.90 -21.11
C PHE A 470 -21.41 46.96 -21.22
N GLN A 471 -22.28 47.42 -22.10
CA GLN A 471 -23.35 46.69 -22.74
C GLN A 471 -22.87 45.39 -23.39
#